data_ea624c91f22ce5dcb2e0decda3622686
#
_entry.id   ea624c91f22ce5dcb2e0decda3622686
#
_cell.length_a   1.000
_cell.length_b   1.000
_cell.length_c   1.000
_cell.angle_alpha   90.00
_cell.angle_beta   90.00
_cell.angle_gamma   90.00
#
_symmetry.space_group_name_H-M   'P 1'
#
loop_
_entity.id
_entity.type
_entity.pdbx_description
1 polymer ?
#
loop_
_entity_poly.entity_id
_entity_poly.type
_entity_poly.pdbx_seq_one_letter_code
_entity_poly.pdbx_strand_id
1 'polypeptide(L)'
;MVSDKIVVLITGANSGIGLETVKALATTSSDFHVLLGCRSAEKGNRALDEIRTTLSDSMEGTVSVIQIDVCDQNSIVAAKEQIENQFGKLDILINNAGIIVYQQVDTMTSLRQTFETNVFGPLVVTETLEGLLRKSAKPYVIYVSSEQGSITERLNPEYKFRQIRGDHYRMSKAALNMLAGCHRYNFADWGCKVLAFNPGWCVSNLTGEKGREMRLKAGARDPKDPAIALVDVVLGKRDADIEKNGMVDLDGGVLPW
;
A
#
# COMPACT_ATOMS: atom_id res chain seq x y z
N MET A 1 2.32 -17.66 20.81
CA MET A 1 3.62 -18.05 20.19
C MET A 1 3.87 -17.10 19.04
N VAL A 2 5.13 -16.71 18.78
CA VAL A 2 5.47 -15.89 17.59
C VAL A 2 5.43 -16.79 16.36
N SER A 3 4.84 -16.30 15.26
CA SER A 3 4.75 -17.03 14.00
C SER A 3 6.13 -17.21 13.35
N ASP A 4 6.40 -18.41 12.82
CA ASP A 4 7.59 -18.67 11.99
C ASP A 4 7.45 -18.11 10.57
N LYS A 5 6.23 -17.72 10.16
CA LYS A 5 5.97 -17.11 8.86
C LYS A 5 6.40 -15.65 8.82
N ILE A 6 6.65 -15.15 7.62
CA ILE A 6 6.75 -13.72 7.33
C ILE A 6 5.32 -13.18 7.20
N VAL A 7 4.89 -12.40 8.19
CA VAL A 7 3.53 -11.86 8.26
C VAL A 7 3.48 -10.51 7.55
N VAL A 8 2.66 -10.41 6.50
CA VAL A 8 2.52 -9.21 5.66
C VAL A 8 1.10 -8.69 5.75
N LEU A 9 0.90 -7.45 6.20
CA LEU A 9 -0.40 -6.76 6.12
C LEU A 9 -0.43 -5.82 4.94
N ILE A 10 -1.48 -5.93 4.10
CA ILE A 10 -1.73 -5.02 2.98
C ILE A 10 -3.09 -4.35 3.20
N THR A 11 -3.12 -3.03 3.38
CA THR A 11 -4.38 -2.30 3.53
C THR A 11 -5.05 -2.06 2.17
N GLY A 12 -6.39 -2.07 2.11
CA GLY A 12 -7.13 -1.89 0.86
C GLY A 12 -6.91 -3.01 -0.16
N ALA A 13 -6.70 -4.23 0.30
CA ALA A 13 -6.24 -5.37 -0.51
C ALA A 13 -7.36 -6.18 -1.18
N ASN A 14 -8.61 -5.74 -1.11
CA ASN A 14 -9.73 -6.45 -1.76
C ASN A 14 -9.90 -6.12 -3.25
N SER A 15 -9.02 -5.32 -3.84
CA SER A 15 -9.04 -4.96 -5.28
C SER A 15 -7.75 -4.30 -5.75
N GLY A 16 -7.56 -4.21 -7.07
CA GLY A 16 -6.47 -3.46 -7.71
C GLY A 16 -5.08 -3.92 -7.30
N ILE A 17 -4.15 -2.97 -7.09
CA ILE A 17 -2.75 -3.26 -6.76
C ILE A 17 -2.64 -4.11 -5.48
N GLY A 18 -3.41 -3.78 -4.44
CA GLY A 18 -3.38 -4.53 -3.18
C GLY A 18 -3.77 -6.00 -3.37
N LEU A 19 -4.82 -6.30 -4.13
CA LEU A 19 -5.25 -7.66 -4.42
C LEU A 19 -4.20 -8.44 -5.23
N GLU A 20 -3.65 -7.81 -6.27
CA GLU A 20 -2.60 -8.46 -7.08
C GLU A 20 -1.31 -8.66 -6.27
N THR A 21 -0.99 -7.77 -5.31
CA THR A 21 0.14 -7.96 -4.38
C THR A 21 -0.10 -9.14 -3.44
N VAL A 22 -1.34 -9.32 -2.93
CA VAL A 22 -1.70 -10.52 -2.15
C VAL A 22 -1.48 -11.78 -2.98
N LYS A 23 -1.99 -11.82 -4.23
CA LYS A 23 -1.83 -12.95 -5.14
C LYS A 23 -0.35 -13.24 -5.42
N ALA A 24 0.43 -12.21 -5.73
CA ALA A 24 1.85 -12.36 -6.04
C ALA A 24 2.67 -12.88 -4.85
N LEU A 25 2.46 -12.36 -3.64
CA LEU A 25 3.12 -12.87 -2.43
C LEU A 25 2.71 -14.31 -2.10
N ALA A 26 1.42 -14.63 -2.25
CA ALA A 26 0.91 -15.97 -1.98
C ALA A 26 1.47 -17.04 -2.93
N THR A 27 1.96 -16.67 -4.11
CA THR A 27 2.59 -17.57 -5.08
C THR A 27 4.13 -17.52 -5.05
N THR A 28 4.73 -16.72 -4.17
CA THR A 28 6.19 -16.51 -4.15
C THR A 28 6.90 -17.50 -3.25
N SER A 29 6.37 -17.83 -2.08
CA SER A 29 6.97 -18.75 -1.10
C SER A 29 5.97 -19.19 -0.06
N SER A 30 6.16 -20.41 0.41
CA SER A 30 5.43 -20.95 1.56
C SER A 30 5.72 -20.22 2.87
N ASP A 31 6.76 -19.39 2.93
CA ASP A 31 7.13 -18.65 4.13
C ASP A 31 6.20 -17.47 4.42
N PHE A 32 5.42 -17.01 3.45
CA PHE A 32 4.52 -15.88 3.63
C PHE A 32 3.17 -16.26 4.24
N HIS A 33 2.73 -15.43 5.19
CA HIS A 33 1.33 -15.31 5.58
C HIS A 33 0.84 -13.90 5.27
N VAL A 34 -0.07 -13.77 4.30
CA VAL A 34 -0.55 -12.47 3.82
C VAL A 34 -1.90 -12.14 4.41
N LEU A 35 -1.98 -11.03 5.12
CA LEU A 35 -3.20 -10.46 5.69
C LEU A 35 -3.82 -9.52 4.66
N LEU A 36 -4.93 -9.97 4.04
CA LEU A 36 -5.76 -9.19 3.13
C LEU A 36 -6.58 -8.18 3.95
N GLY A 37 -6.05 -6.98 4.13
CA GLY A 37 -6.68 -5.92 4.91
C GLY A 37 -7.72 -5.15 4.10
N CYS A 38 -8.97 -5.10 4.59
CA CYS A 38 -10.02 -4.30 3.97
C CYS A 38 -11.10 -3.89 4.99
N ARG A 39 -11.79 -2.75 4.74
CA ARG A 39 -12.83 -2.25 5.65
C ARG A 39 -14.10 -3.09 5.71
N SER A 40 -14.41 -3.87 4.66
CA SER A 40 -15.57 -4.76 4.61
C SER A 40 -15.10 -6.21 4.60
N ALA A 41 -15.37 -6.93 5.69
CA ALA A 41 -15.05 -8.36 5.80
C ALA A 41 -15.70 -9.17 4.67
N GLU A 42 -16.94 -8.82 4.26
CA GLU A 42 -17.65 -9.48 3.16
C GLU A 42 -16.88 -9.34 1.83
N LYS A 43 -16.42 -8.12 1.50
CA LYS A 43 -15.61 -7.89 0.28
C LYS A 43 -14.25 -8.58 0.36
N GLY A 44 -13.66 -8.64 1.56
CA GLY A 44 -12.42 -9.36 1.79
C GLY A 44 -12.57 -10.85 1.57
N ASN A 45 -13.62 -11.47 2.10
CA ASN A 45 -13.90 -12.90 1.92
C ASN A 45 -14.17 -13.25 0.45
N ARG A 46 -14.92 -12.41 -0.28
CA ARG A 46 -15.10 -12.62 -1.73
C ARG A 46 -13.76 -12.55 -2.49
N ALA A 47 -12.90 -11.62 -2.14
CA ALA A 47 -11.57 -11.52 -2.74
C ALA A 47 -10.69 -12.74 -2.38
N LEU A 48 -10.77 -13.26 -1.15
CA LEU A 48 -10.07 -14.47 -0.74
C LEU A 48 -10.58 -15.70 -1.50
N ASP A 49 -11.88 -15.84 -1.70
CA ASP A 49 -12.47 -16.94 -2.48
C ASP A 49 -12.05 -16.86 -3.96
N GLU A 50 -11.98 -15.65 -4.53
CA GLU A 50 -11.41 -15.43 -5.87
C GLU A 50 -9.94 -15.87 -5.93
N ILE A 51 -9.12 -15.49 -4.96
CA ILE A 51 -7.71 -15.90 -4.87
C ILE A 51 -7.60 -17.43 -4.84
N ARG A 52 -8.34 -18.09 -3.97
CA ARG A 52 -8.34 -19.55 -3.83
C ARG A 52 -8.73 -20.26 -5.12
N THR A 53 -9.75 -19.73 -5.81
CA THR A 53 -10.23 -20.30 -7.08
C THR A 53 -9.19 -20.07 -8.20
N THR A 54 -8.59 -18.87 -8.25
CA THR A 54 -7.69 -18.49 -9.35
C THR A 54 -6.29 -19.11 -9.21
N LEU A 55 -5.80 -19.25 -7.97
CA LEU A 55 -4.45 -19.71 -7.68
C LEU A 55 -4.38 -21.18 -7.23
N SER A 56 -5.50 -21.89 -7.07
CA SER A 56 -5.63 -23.24 -6.50
C SER A 56 -4.32 -24.02 -6.32
N ASP A 57 -3.67 -24.39 -7.42
CA ASP A 57 -2.48 -25.25 -7.44
C ASP A 57 -1.16 -24.47 -7.40
N SER A 58 -1.19 -23.12 -7.54
CA SER A 58 0.00 -22.27 -7.54
C SER A 58 0.23 -21.51 -6.23
N MET A 59 -0.69 -21.66 -5.26
CA MET A 59 -0.59 -20.97 -3.96
C MET A 59 0.38 -21.73 -3.04
N GLU A 60 1.51 -21.13 -2.75
CA GLU A 60 2.52 -21.68 -1.82
C GLU A 60 2.33 -21.12 -0.40
N GLY A 61 2.13 -19.80 -0.29
CA GLY A 61 1.88 -19.10 0.98
C GLY A 61 0.44 -19.25 1.47
N THR A 62 0.14 -18.60 2.59
CA THR A 62 -1.20 -18.60 3.16
C THR A 62 -1.79 -17.19 3.16
N VAL A 63 -3.11 -17.08 3.00
CA VAL A 63 -3.84 -15.81 2.98
C VAL A 63 -5.01 -15.88 3.95
N SER A 64 -5.17 -14.83 4.76
CA SER A 64 -6.37 -14.63 5.57
C SER A 64 -6.88 -13.19 5.47
N VAL A 65 -8.17 -13.00 5.73
CA VAL A 65 -8.78 -11.67 5.75
C VAL A 65 -8.65 -11.07 7.13
N ILE A 66 -8.30 -9.77 7.16
CA ILE A 66 -8.39 -8.95 8.36
C ILE A 66 -9.25 -7.72 8.08
N GLN A 67 -10.25 -7.48 8.93
CA GLN A 67 -11.04 -6.27 8.80
C GLN A 67 -10.26 -5.10 9.38
N ILE A 68 -10.01 -4.10 8.53
CA ILE A 68 -9.33 -2.85 8.92
C ILE A 68 -9.87 -1.71 8.07
N ASP A 69 -10.52 -0.73 8.72
CA ASP A 69 -10.83 0.56 8.13
C ASP A 69 -9.76 1.56 8.59
N VAL A 70 -8.97 2.05 7.65
CA VAL A 70 -7.86 2.99 7.95
C VAL A 70 -8.35 4.35 8.44
N CYS A 71 -9.65 4.65 8.30
CA CYS A 71 -10.29 5.87 8.80
C CYS A 71 -10.98 5.67 10.16
N ASP A 72 -10.91 4.48 10.77
CA ASP A 72 -11.53 4.17 12.06
C ASP A 72 -10.47 3.61 13.03
N GLN A 73 -10.13 4.40 14.03
CA GLN A 73 -9.14 4.03 15.04
C GLN A 73 -9.52 2.75 15.80
N ASN A 74 -10.79 2.53 16.09
CA ASN A 74 -11.24 1.31 16.79
C ASN A 74 -11.03 0.07 15.89
N SER A 75 -11.30 0.20 14.59
CA SER A 75 -11.04 -0.86 13.62
C SER A 75 -9.54 -1.17 13.52
N ILE A 76 -8.67 -0.16 13.55
CA ILE A 76 -7.21 -0.34 13.52
C ILE A 76 -6.72 -1.06 14.77
N VAL A 77 -7.20 -0.66 15.95
CA VAL A 77 -6.86 -1.32 17.24
C VAL A 77 -7.32 -2.76 17.27
N ALA A 78 -8.55 -3.06 16.83
CA ALA A 78 -9.06 -4.43 16.75
C ALA A 78 -8.23 -5.30 15.79
N ALA A 79 -7.81 -4.74 14.66
CA ALA A 79 -6.91 -5.43 13.72
C ALA A 79 -5.53 -5.71 14.36
N LYS A 80 -4.96 -4.75 15.10
CA LYS A 80 -3.71 -4.97 15.86
C LYS A 80 -3.85 -6.13 16.85
N GLU A 81 -4.91 -6.14 17.65
CA GLU A 81 -5.14 -7.19 18.65
C GLU A 81 -5.29 -8.57 18.00
N GLN A 82 -5.99 -8.65 16.86
CA GLN A 82 -6.12 -9.88 16.10
C GLN A 82 -4.76 -10.37 15.59
N ILE A 83 -3.91 -9.48 15.02
CA ILE A 83 -2.57 -9.83 14.54
C ILE A 83 -1.68 -10.27 15.70
N GLU A 84 -1.72 -9.55 16.82
CA GLU A 84 -0.93 -9.89 18.00
C GLU A 84 -1.29 -11.27 18.56
N ASN A 85 -2.58 -11.57 18.69
CA ASN A 85 -3.07 -12.85 19.20
C ASN A 85 -2.75 -14.03 18.29
N GLN A 86 -2.79 -13.83 16.96
CA GLN A 86 -2.59 -14.91 16.00
C GLN A 86 -1.12 -15.14 15.64
N PHE A 87 -0.33 -14.06 15.54
CA PHE A 87 1.02 -14.13 14.97
C PHE A 87 2.11 -13.62 15.93
N GLY A 88 1.75 -12.80 16.92
CA GLY A 88 2.68 -12.20 17.87
C GLY A 88 3.57 -11.09 17.30
N LYS A 89 3.63 -10.92 15.98
CA LYS A 89 4.45 -9.95 15.23
C LYS A 89 3.79 -9.52 13.95
N LEU A 90 4.34 -8.48 13.34
CA LEU A 90 4.11 -8.10 11.94
C LEU A 90 5.47 -7.82 11.29
N ASP A 91 5.77 -8.47 10.16
CA ASP A 91 7.06 -8.25 9.50
C ASP A 91 6.99 -7.12 8.47
N ILE A 92 5.90 -7.03 7.73
CA ILE A 92 5.77 -6.07 6.63
C ILE A 92 4.39 -5.42 6.66
N LEU A 93 4.38 -4.09 6.65
CA LEU A 93 3.18 -3.29 6.48
C LEU A 93 3.20 -2.59 5.12
N ILE A 94 2.20 -2.88 4.27
CA ILE A 94 1.98 -2.18 3.00
C ILE A 94 0.74 -1.30 3.15
N ASN A 95 0.95 0.00 3.36
CA ASN A 95 -0.08 1.03 3.35
C ASN A 95 -0.49 1.31 1.90
N ASN A 96 -1.40 0.48 1.38
CA ASN A 96 -1.88 0.57 -0.01
C ASN A 96 -3.26 1.23 -0.13
N ALA A 97 -4.08 1.24 0.93
CA ALA A 97 -5.39 1.88 0.90
C ALA A 97 -5.28 3.36 0.47
N GLY A 98 -6.12 3.76 -0.48
CA GLY A 98 -6.13 5.13 -0.97
C GLY A 98 -7.34 5.42 -1.83
N ILE A 99 -7.68 6.70 -1.95
CA ILE A 99 -8.79 7.20 -2.77
C ILE A 99 -8.42 8.44 -3.57
N ILE A 100 -9.17 8.67 -4.65
CA ILE A 100 -9.31 9.98 -5.28
C ILE A 100 -10.80 10.33 -5.26
N VAL A 101 -11.12 11.49 -4.74
CA VAL A 101 -12.51 11.98 -4.71
C VAL A 101 -12.82 12.64 -6.05
N TYR A 102 -13.66 11.98 -6.86
CA TYR A 102 -14.15 12.50 -8.16
C TYR A 102 -15.59 13.00 -8.11
N GLN A 103 -16.24 12.85 -6.98
CA GLN A 103 -17.60 13.34 -6.80
C GLN A 103 -17.60 14.88 -6.81
N GLN A 104 -18.68 15.47 -7.32
CA GLN A 104 -18.87 16.93 -7.23
C GLN A 104 -19.23 17.30 -5.78
N VAL A 105 -18.19 17.44 -4.98
CA VAL A 105 -18.26 17.92 -3.59
C VAL A 105 -17.42 19.20 -3.49
N ASP A 106 -17.65 19.99 -2.46
CA ASP A 106 -16.84 21.17 -2.20
C ASP A 106 -15.39 20.82 -1.89
N THR A 107 -14.49 21.79 -2.05
CA THR A 107 -13.05 21.62 -1.88
C THR A 107 -12.68 21.08 -0.49
N MET A 108 -13.30 21.58 0.58
CA MET A 108 -12.99 21.16 1.94
C MET A 108 -13.40 19.71 2.20
N THR A 109 -14.56 19.30 1.72
CA THR A 109 -15.02 17.90 1.79
C THR A 109 -14.08 16.98 1.02
N SER A 110 -13.68 17.36 -0.20
CA SER A 110 -12.72 16.59 -1.01
C SER A 110 -11.37 16.45 -0.30
N LEU A 111 -10.83 17.54 0.27
CA LEU A 111 -9.58 17.53 1.03
C LEU A 111 -9.68 16.61 2.25
N ARG A 112 -10.72 16.79 3.09
CA ARG A 112 -10.90 15.98 4.31
C ARG A 112 -10.94 14.49 4.00
N GLN A 113 -11.80 14.06 3.05
CA GLN A 113 -11.93 12.66 2.69
C GLN A 113 -10.62 12.08 2.12
N THR A 114 -9.92 12.86 1.28
CA THR A 114 -8.68 12.41 0.66
C THR A 114 -7.56 12.29 1.68
N PHE A 115 -7.38 13.28 2.56
CA PHE A 115 -6.35 13.25 3.60
C PHE A 115 -6.64 12.21 4.66
N GLU A 116 -7.90 12.04 5.07
CA GLU A 116 -8.31 11.02 6.04
C GLU A 116 -7.84 9.63 5.60
N THR A 117 -8.12 9.26 4.35
CA THR A 117 -7.75 7.93 3.85
C THR A 117 -6.27 7.83 3.45
N ASN A 118 -5.72 8.85 2.77
CA ASN A 118 -4.42 8.74 2.13
C ASN A 118 -3.25 9.14 3.05
N VAL A 119 -3.50 9.86 4.14
CA VAL A 119 -2.46 10.42 5.02
C VAL A 119 -2.67 10.03 6.48
N PHE A 120 -3.81 10.42 7.07
CA PHE A 120 -4.07 10.17 8.49
C PHE A 120 -4.22 8.69 8.78
N GLY A 121 -4.95 7.97 7.92
CA GLY A 121 -5.09 6.52 8.02
C GLY A 121 -3.74 5.78 8.05
N PRO A 122 -2.87 5.92 7.03
CA PRO A 122 -1.53 5.32 7.03
C PRO A 122 -0.65 5.69 8.23
N LEU A 123 -0.74 6.95 8.71
CA LEU A 123 -0.05 7.38 9.92
C LEU A 123 -0.52 6.57 11.14
N VAL A 124 -1.83 6.60 11.43
CA VAL A 124 -2.41 5.93 12.60
C VAL A 124 -2.24 4.42 12.54
N VAL A 125 -2.40 3.81 11.36
CA VAL A 125 -2.13 2.36 11.15
C VAL A 125 -0.69 2.02 11.49
N THR A 126 0.28 2.79 10.98
CA THR A 126 1.70 2.50 11.21
C THR A 126 2.09 2.67 12.67
N GLU A 127 1.68 3.76 13.33
CA GLU A 127 1.96 4.00 14.74
C GLU A 127 1.30 2.93 15.65
N THR A 128 0.05 2.55 15.35
CA THR A 128 -0.66 1.51 16.12
C THR A 128 0.04 0.15 16.01
N LEU A 129 0.59 -0.19 14.84
CA LEU A 129 1.24 -1.47 14.56
C LEU A 129 2.75 -1.46 14.85
N GLU A 130 3.35 -0.32 15.20
CA GLU A 130 4.79 -0.19 15.43
C GLU A 130 5.33 -1.24 16.42
N GLY A 131 4.61 -1.46 17.52
CA GLY A 131 5.02 -2.47 18.52
C GLY A 131 5.07 -3.90 18.00
N LEU A 132 4.28 -4.24 16.95
CA LEU A 132 4.34 -5.53 16.27
C LEU A 132 5.47 -5.58 15.24
N LEU A 133 5.71 -4.47 14.53
CA LEU A 133 6.81 -4.33 13.58
C LEU A 133 8.17 -4.42 14.27
N ARG A 134 8.33 -3.87 15.47
CA ARG A 134 9.53 -3.97 16.29
C ARG A 134 9.88 -5.40 16.72
N LYS A 135 8.93 -6.34 16.66
CA LYS A 135 9.16 -7.77 16.93
C LYS A 135 9.68 -8.54 15.72
N SER A 136 9.74 -7.91 14.54
CA SER A 136 10.29 -8.51 13.32
C SER A 136 11.81 -8.42 13.27
N ALA A 137 12.45 -9.45 12.69
CA ALA A 137 13.88 -9.44 12.41
C ALA A 137 14.24 -8.58 11.18
N LYS A 138 13.29 -8.38 10.25
CA LYS A 138 13.45 -7.59 9.03
C LYS A 138 12.19 -6.79 8.73
N PRO A 139 11.91 -5.72 9.50
CA PRO A 139 10.67 -4.97 9.35
C PRO A 139 10.71 -4.04 8.13
N TYR A 140 9.57 -4.00 7.40
CA TYR A 140 9.35 -3.05 6.31
C TYR A 140 8.04 -2.29 6.50
N VAL A 141 8.07 -1.00 6.21
CA VAL A 141 6.87 -0.17 6.04
C VAL A 141 6.89 0.46 4.65
N ILE A 142 5.91 0.13 3.84
CA ILE A 142 5.79 0.57 2.46
C ILE A 142 4.55 1.45 2.31
N TYR A 143 4.73 2.67 1.84
CA TYR A 143 3.65 3.59 1.53
C TYR A 143 3.43 3.60 0.02
N VAL A 144 2.31 3.06 -0.47
CA VAL A 144 1.95 3.13 -1.89
C VAL A 144 1.52 4.56 -2.21
N SER A 145 2.47 5.31 -2.75
CA SER A 145 2.32 6.73 -3.07
C SER A 145 2.03 6.94 -4.56
N SER A 146 2.59 7.97 -5.16
CA SER A 146 2.44 8.30 -6.57
C SER A 146 3.45 9.36 -7.00
N GLU A 147 3.95 9.29 -8.22
CA GLU A 147 4.72 10.38 -8.87
C GLU A 147 3.95 11.72 -8.85
N GLN A 148 2.62 11.68 -8.76
CA GLN A 148 1.80 12.89 -8.62
C GLN A 148 2.00 13.63 -7.29
N GLY A 149 2.60 13.00 -6.29
CA GLY A 149 3.04 13.63 -5.04
C GLY A 149 4.42 14.29 -5.13
N SER A 150 5.15 14.12 -6.22
CA SER A 150 6.44 14.77 -6.44
C SER A 150 6.26 16.25 -6.77
N ILE A 151 6.89 17.13 -5.97
CA ILE A 151 6.92 18.56 -6.23
C ILE A 151 7.83 18.83 -7.43
N THR A 152 8.94 18.13 -7.53
CA THR A 152 9.89 18.25 -8.64
C THR A 152 9.21 17.93 -9.98
N GLU A 153 8.50 16.80 -10.06
CA GLU A 153 7.77 16.42 -11.28
C GLU A 153 6.61 17.38 -11.56
N ARG A 154 5.92 17.90 -10.55
CA ARG A 154 4.85 18.88 -10.76
C ARG A 154 5.32 20.15 -11.44
N LEU A 155 6.54 20.59 -11.17
CA LEU A 155 7.16 21.77 -11.75
C LEU A 155 7.88 21.49 -13.08
N ASN A 156 8.13 20.24 -13.41
CA ASN A 156 8.78 19.82 -14.65
C ASN A 156 7.86 20.12 -15.86
N PRO A 157 8.29 20.94 -16.84
CA PRO A 157 7.49 21.26 -18.01
C PRO A 157 7.20 20.05 -18.91
N GLU A 158 8.07 19.04 -18.88
CA GLU A 158 7.96 17.82 -19.70
C GLU A 158 7.16 16.70 -19.01
N TYR A 159 6.65 16.93 -17.79
CA TYR A 159 5.92 15.90 -17.05
C TYR A 159 4.64 15.50 -17.77
N LYS A 160 4.53 14.21 -18.09
CA LYS A 160 3.42 13.63 -18.90
C LYS A 160 2.01 13.90 -18.35
N PHE A 161 1.87 14.07 -17.02
CA PHE A 161 0.60 14.36 -16.35
C PHE A 161 0.45 15.81 -15.91
N ARG A 162 1.23 16.75 -16.48
CA ARG A 162 1.21 18.15 -16.10
C ARG A 162 -0.17 18.80 -16.24
N GLN A 163 -0.94 18.42 -17.28
CA GLN A 163 -2.27 18.97 -17.55
C GLN A 163 -3.36 18.43 -16.62
N ILE A 164 -3.10 17.32 -15.92
CA ILE A 164 -4.08 16.72 -15.04
C ILE A 164 -4.17 17.54 -13.76
N ARG A 165 -5.38 18.06 -13.47
CA ARG A 165 -5.71 18.64 -12.16
C ARG A 165 -5.94 17.53 -11.14
N GLY A 166 -6.00 17.85 -9.87
CA GLY A 166 -6.20 16.89 -8.78
C GLY A 166 -5.39 17.30 -7.56
N ASP A 167 -5.45 18.58 -7.22
CA ASP A 167 -4.59 19.19 -6.21
C ASP A 167 -4.75 18.50 -4.85
N HIS A 168 -5.98 18.15 -4.44
CA HIS A 168 -6.24 17.41 -3.20
C HIS A 168 -5.53 16.05 -3.17
N TYR A 169 -5.52 15.31 -4.29
CA TYR A 169 -4.81 14.03 -4.38
C TYR A 169 -3.29 14.24 -4.38
N ARG A 170 -2.79 15.18 -5.20
CA ARG A 170 -1.36 15.50 -5.26
C ARG A 170 -0.82 15.92 -3.89
N MET A 171 -1.54 16.82 -3.21
CA MET A 171 -1.20 17.27 -1.86
C MET A 171 -1.17 16.08 -0.88
N SER A 172 -2.15 15.18 -0.94
CA SER A 172 -2.17 14.02 -0.07
C SER A 172 -1.00 13.06 -0.33
N LYS A 173 -0.60 12.88 -1.59
CA LYS A 173 0.56 12.03 -1.92
C LYS A 173 1.89 12.69 -1.59
N ALA A 174 2.00 14.01 -1.69
CA ALA A 174 3.16 14.75 -1.17
C ALA A 174 3.26 14.65 0.36
N ALA A 175 2.14 14.77 1.07
CA ALA A 175 2.10 14.57 2.51
C ALA A 175 2.45 13.10 2.90
N LEU A 176 2.00 12.11 2.13
CA LEU A 176 2.36 10.71 2.32
C LEU A 176 3.86 10.44 2.08
N ASN A 177 4.47 11.12 1.09
CA ASN A 177 5.90 11.07 0.84
C ASN A 177 6.68 11.65 2.04
N MET A 178 6.22 12.78 2.59
CA MET A 178 6.80 13.36 3.80
C MET A 178 6.66 12.42 5.00
N LEU A 179 5.50 11.77 5.17
CA LEU A 179 5.28 10.77 6.23
C LEU A 179 6.27 9.60 6.11
N ALA A 180 6.50 9.09 4.90
CA ALA A 180 7.49 8.05 4.65
C ALA A 180 8.90 8.51 5.05
N GLY A 181 9.26 9.76 4.73
CA GLY A 181 10.53 10.36 5.15
C GLY A 181 10.67 10.50 6.67
N CYS A 182 9.60 10.95 7.36
CA CYS A 182 9.57 11.03 8.83
C CYS A 182 9.75 9.65 9.47
N HIS A 183 9.00 8.64 9.02
CA HIS A 183 9.10 7.30 9.58
C HIS A 183 10.44 6.62 9.22
N ARG A 184 11.00 6.88 8.05
CA ARG A 184 12.35 6.40 7.70
C ARG A 184 13.40 6.91 8.69
N TYR A 185 13.31 8.16 9.10
CA TYR A 185 14.18 8.73 10.11
C TYR A 185 13.89 8.17 11.51
N ASN A 186 12.61 8.17 11.92
CA ASN A 186 12.19 7.78 13.27
C ASN A 186 12.40 6.29 13.56
N PHE A 187 12.40 5.41 12.54
CA PHE A 187 12.47 3.97 12.69
C PHE A 187 13.86 3.40 12.34
N ALA A 188 14.82 4.27 12.02
CA ALA A 188 16.17 3.85 11.65
C ALA A 188 16.93 3.16 12.80
N ASP A 189 16.68 3.54 14.04
CA ASP A 189 17.35 3.04 15.24
C ASP A 189 17.09 1.54 15.51
N TRP A 190 15.96 1.01 15.02
CA TRP A 190 15.61 -0.41 15.14
C TRP A 190 15.57 -1.14 13.78
N GLY A 191 16.17 -0.56 12.75
CA GLY A 191 16.45 -1.20 11.48
C GLY A 191 15.26 -1.39 10.57
N CYS A 192 14.13 -0.68 10.78
CA CYS A 192 12.98 -0.73 9.89
C CYS A 192 13.29 -0.04 8.56
N LYS A 193 13.04 -0.74 7.46
CA LYS A 193 13.13 -0.16 6.13
C LYS A 193 11.80 0.49 5.77
N VAL A 194 11.84 1.82 5.62
CA VAL A 194 10.66 2.61 5.29
C VAL A 194 10.86 3.27 3.92
N LEU A 195 9.83 3.16 3.06
CA LEU A 195 9.86 3.76 1.73
C LEU A 195 8.49 4.22 1.26
N ALA A 196 8.49 5.23 0.39
CA ALA A 196 7.37 5.52 -0.51
C ALA A 196 7.60 4.77 -1.83
N PHE A 197 6.55 4.17 -2.38
CA PHE A 197 6.59 3.41 -3.62
C PHE A 197 5.66 4.05 -4.66
N ASN A 198 6.18 4.28 -5.88
CA ASN A 198 5.38 4.70 -7.03
C ASN A 198 4.94 3.47 -7.84
N PRO A 199 3.63 3.14 -7.87
CA PRO A 199 3.12 2.03 -8.66
C PRO A 199 2.92 2.37 -10.15
N GLY A 200 3.18 3.62 -10.55
CA GLY A 200 2.83 4.12 -11.87
C GLY A 200 1.33 4.29 -12.08
N TRP A 201 0.95 4.56 -13.33
CA TRP A 201 -0.45 4.71 -13.70
C TRP A 201 -1.06 3.36 -14.07
N CYS A 202 -1.82 2.77 -13.14
CA CYS A 202 -2.38 1.42 -13.26
C CYS A 202 -3.90 1.40 -13.29
N VAL A 203 -4.45 0.33 -13.82
CA VAL A 203 -5.88 0.00 -13.73
C VAL A 203 -6.21 -0.29 -12.26
N SER A 204 -7.10 0.48 -11.67
CA SER A 204 -7.51 0.32 -10.26
C SER A 204 -8.90 0.89 -10.01
N ASN A 205 -9.48 0.55 -8.88
CA ASN A 205 -10.75 1.11 -8.41
C ASN A 205 -10.61 2.44 -7.66
N LEU A 206 -9.43 3.06 -7.72
CA LEU A 206 -9.10 4.32 -7.03
C LEU A 206 -10.11 5.44 -7.31
N THR A 207 -10.74 5.40 -8.48
CA THR A 207 -11.71 6.37 -8.99
C THR A 207 -13.09 5.76 -9.25
N GLY A 208 -13.38 4.59 -8.64
CA GLY A 208 -14.60 3.83 -8.85
C GLY A 208 -14.59 3.05 -10.19
N GLU A 209 -15.69 2.31 -10.46
CA GLU A 209 -15.80 1.44 -11.63
C GLU A 209 -15.65 2.17 -12.95
N LYS A 210 -16.34 3.31 -13.13
CA LYS A 210 -16.21 4.13 -14.35
C LYS A 210 -14.78 4.60 -14.59
N GLY A 211 -14.08 4.98 -13.55
CA GLY A 211 -12.68 5.38 -13.63
C GLY A 211 -11.75 4.20 -13.96
N ARG A 212 -12.07 3.00 -13.48
CA ARG A 212 -11.36 1.77 -13.85
C ARG A 212 -11.50 1.46 -15.34
N GLU A 213 -12.72 1.52 -15.89
CA GLU A 213 -12.95 1.32 -17.33
C GLU A 213 -12.22 2.35 -18.18
N MET A 214 -12.24 3.62 -17.77
CA MET A 214 -11.52 4.69 -18.46
C MET A 214 -10.01 4.41 -18.49
N ARG A 215 -9.40 3.99 -17.38
CA ARG A 215 -7.98 3.64 -17.29
C ARG A 215 -7.62 2.48 -18.20
N LEU A 216 -8.46 1.44 -18.22
CA LEU A 216 -8.28 0.28 -19.09
C LEU A 216 -8.29 0.68 -20.56
N LYS A 217 -9.28 1.50 -20.99
CA LYS A 217 -9.39 2.00 -22.36
C LYS A 217 -8.23 2.93 -22.76
N ALA A 218 -7.68 3.66 -21.79
CA ALA A 218 -6.58 4.60 -22.02
C ALA A 218 -5.18 3.95 -21.92
N GLY A 219 -5.10 2.62 -21.79
CA GLY A 219 -3.82 1.88 -21.80
C GLY A 219 -3.03 1.99 -20.49
N ALA A 220 -3.72 2.16 -19.36
CA ALA A 220 -3.06 2.06 -18.06
C ALA A 220 -2.50 0.64 -17.84
N ARG A 221 -1.39 0.54 -17.11
CA ARG A 221 -0.72 -0.73 -16.82
C ARG A 221 -1.60 -1.71 -16.07
N ASP A 222 -1.33 -2.99 -16.22
CA ASP A 222 -1.91 -4.04 -15.39
C ASP A 222 -1.46 -3.85 -13.93
N PRO A 223 -2.36 -3.95 -12.94
CA PRO A 223 -1.99 -3.88 -11.52
C PRO A 223 -1.05 -5.00 -11.06
N LYS A 224 -0.83 -6.03 -11.86
CA LYS A 224 0.19 -7.06 -11.62
C LYS A 224 1.60 -6.50 -11.70
N ASP A 225 1.88 -5.52 -12.58
CA ASP A 225 3.21 -4.95 -12.73
C ASP A 225 3.73 -4.34 -11.41
N PRO A 226 3.02 -3.39 -10.76
CA PRO A 226 3.43 -2.88 -9.46
C PRO A 226 3.36 -3.93 -8.34
N ALA A 227 2.50 -4.94 -8.44
CA ALA A 227 2.47 -6.03 -7.48
C ALA A 227 3.77 -6.85 -7.51
N ILE A 228 4.28 -7.18 -8.69
CA ILE A 228 5.59 -7.86 -8.86
C ILE A 228 6.72 -6.99 -8.31
N ALA A 229 6.72 -5.69 -8.62
CA ALA A 229 7.72 -4.77 -8.10
C ALA A 229 7.68 -4.66 -6.56
N LEU A 230 6.48 -4.69 -5.94
CA LEU A 230 6.34 -4.75 -4.48
C LEU A 230 6.86 -6.06 -3.89
N VAL A 231 6.67 -7.20 -4.57
CA VAL A 231 7.29 -8.47 -4.16
C VAL A 231 8.81 -8.35 -4.16
N ASP A 232 9.41 -7.74 -5.18
CA ASP A 232 10.87 -7.52 -5.23
C ASP A 232 11.36 -6.62 -4.09
N VAL A 233 10.58 -5.61 -3.67
CA VAL A 233 10.86 -4.82 -2.46
C VAL A 233 10.83 -5.71 -1.21
N VAL A 234 9.77 -6.50 -1.03
CA VAL A 234 9.57 -7.40 0.11
C VAL A 234 10.69 -8.44 0.21
N LEU A 235 11.18 -8.93 -0.92
CA LEU A 235 12.31 -9.88 -0.99
C LEU A 235 13.69 -9.21 -0.79
N GLY A 236 13.72 -7.88 -0.59
CA GLY A 236 14.97 -7.12 -0.38
C GLY A 236 15.78 -6.85 -1.66
N LYS A 237 15.26 -7.20 -2.85
CA LYS A 237 15.96 -6.96 -4.13
C LYS A 237 16.09 -5.47 -4.48
N ARG A 238 15.30 -4.62 -3.83
CA ARG A 238 15.27 -3.16 -4.05
C ARG A 238 15.88 -2.36 -2.89
N ASP A 239 16.60 -3.02 -1.97
CA ASP A 239 17.21 -2.37 -0.80
C ASP A 239 18.15 -1.21 -1.20
N ALA A 240 18.94 -1.37 -2.25
CA ALA A 240 19.81 -0.32 -2.77
C ALA A 240 19.05 0.93 -3.29
N ASP A 241 17.80 0.78 -3.71
CA ASP A 241 16.96 1.92 -4.09
C ASP A 241 16.36 2.60 -2.85
N ILE A 242 16.04 1.83 -1.80
CA ILE A 242 15.54 2.37 -0.52
C ILE A 242 16.58 3.29 0.13
N GLU A 243 17.86 2.99 -0.01
CA GLU A 243 18.95 3.84 0.54
C GLU A 243 19.08 5.21 -0.16
N LYS A 244 18.52 5.36 -1.36
CA LYS A 244 18.53 6.63 -2.08
C LYS A 244 17.49 7.62 -1.55
N ASN A 245 17.68 8.90 -1.84
CA ASN A 245 16.69 9.94 -1.55
C ASN A 245 15.70 10.03 -2.71
N GLY A 246 14.48 9.56 -2.46
CA GLY A 246 13.42 9.56 -3.46
C GLY A 246 12.39 8.47 -3.20
N MET A 247 11.39 8.45 -4.03
CA MET A 247 10.33 7.46 -4.02
C MET A 247 10.75 6.28 -4.92
N VAL A 248 10.75 5.06 -4.37
CA VAL A 248 11.09 3.84 -5.15
C VAL A 248 10.10 3.68 -6.31
N ASP A 249 10.61 3.60 -7.52
CA ASP A 249 9.78 3.49 -8.72
C ASP A 249 9.58 2.03 -9.16
N LEU A 250 8.40 1.72 -9.71
CA LEU A 250 8.10 0.36 -10.16
C LEU A 250 9.04 -0.12 -11.27
N ASP A 251 9.49 0.79 -12.14
CA ASP A 251 10.37 0.46 -13.27
C ASP A 251 11.86 0.40 -12.88
N GLY A 252 12.19 0.59 -11.61
CA GLY A 252 13.55 0.60 -11.11
C GLY A 252 14.07 2.00 -10.75
N GLY A 253 15.00 2.06 -9.79
CA GLY A 253 15.53 3.32 -9.30
C GLY A 253 14.56 4.09 -8.42
N VAL A 254 14.73 5.42 -8.35
CA VAL A 254 13.91 6.32 -7.53
C VAL A 254 13.48 7.55 -8.33
N LEU A 255 12.29 8.04 -8.02
CA LEU A 255 11.77 9.32 -8.50
C LEU A 255 12.02 10.41 -7.45
N PRO A 256 12.21 11.67 -7.85
CA PRO A 256 12.36 12.78 -6.91
C PRO A 256 11.06 13.04 -6.12
N TRP A 257 11.25 13.63 -4.92
CA TRP A 257 10.16 14.07 -4.05
C TRP A 257 9.34 15.23 -4.63
#